data_195586cefccbe920fbd34a2c87a437e3
#
_entry.id   195586cefccbe920fbd34a2c87a437e3
#
_cell.length_a   1.000
_cell.length_b   1.000
_cell.length_c   1.000
_cell.angle_alpha   90.00
_cell.angle_beta   90.00
_cell.angle_gamma   90.00
#
_symmetry.space_group_name_H-M   'P 1'
#
loop_
_entity.id
_entity.type
_entity.pdbx_description
1 polymer ?
#
loop_
_entity_poly.entity_id
_entity_poly.type
_entity_poly.pdbx_seq_one_letter_code
_entity_poly.pdbx_strand_id
1 'polypeptide(L)'
;MVEERGTIYLYTGEGGGKTTNALGLALRCLGHGYKVVIIQFLKWWKNTGEYKFKKILPENYEIYQFGRKGWKGLKNLTDKDRELCRKALNMAKKKAKERPKLLVLDEINLALDCKLLDIGEVIDFLKTVPKETNVILTGRRAPQELIQFADFVNEVIDIKHPDEIPTVEGIQY
;
A
#
# COMPACT_ATOMS: atom_id res chain seq x y z
N MET A 1 5.38 -27.58 -1.08
CA MET A 1 5.10 -27.10 0.29
C MET A 1 4.46 -25.73 0.15
N VAL A 2 3.23 -25.55 0.63
CA VAL A 2 2.61 -24.21 0.70
C VAL A 2 3.45 -23.44 1.71
N GLU A 3 4.02 -22.31 1.27
CA GLU A 3 4.80 -21.45 2.17
C GLU A 3 3.92 -21.04 3.36
N GLU A 4 4.45 -21.17 4.58
CA GLU A 4 3.73 -20.83 5.82
C GLU A 4 3.67 -19.31 6.04
N ARG A 5 3.25 -18.54 5.03
CA ARG A 5 3.07 -17.09 5.08
C ARG A 5 1.61 -16.71 4.81
N GLY A 6 1.25 -15.49 5.14
CA GLY A 6 -0.04 -14.92 4.79
C GLY A 6 -0.20 -14.73 3.27
N THR A 7 -1.44 -14.63 2.82
CA THR A 7 -1.78 -14.44 1.40
C THR A 7 -1.39 -13.03 0.94
N ILE A 8 -0.77 -12.97 -0.25
CA ILE A 8 -0.33 -11.72 -0.88
C ILE A 8 -1.26 -11.35 -2.02
N TYR A 9 -1.93 -10.21 -1.92
CA TYR A 9 -2.76 -9.61 -2.94
C TYR A 9 -2.02 -8.45 -3.59
N LEU A 10 -2.01 -8.38 -4.91
CA LEU A 10 -1.38 -7.31 -5.66
C LEU A 10 -2.40 -6.63 -6.58
N TYR A 11 -2.50 -5.31 -6.46
CA TYR A 11 -3.29 -4.46 -7.36
C TYR A 11 -2.34 -3.55 -8.14
N THR A 12 -2.33 -3.69 -9.46
CA THR A 12 -1.49 -2.89 -10.38
C THR A 12 -2.33 -2.27 -11.49
N GLY A 13 -1.71 -1.72 -12.52
CA GLY A 13 -2.36 -1.08 -13.66
C GLY A 13 -2.46 0.44 -13.52
N GLU A 14 -2.79 1.10 -14.63
CA GLU A 14 -2.84 2.57 -14.71
C GLU A 14 -4.16 3.15 -14.18
N GLY A 15 -5.23 2.35 -14.12
CA GLY A 15 -6.56 2.79 -13.71
C GLY A 15 -6.67 3.22 -12.25
N GLY A 16 -7.63 4.07 -11.96
CA GLY A 16 -7.99 4.49 -10.60
C GLY A 16 -8.58 3.36 -9.76
N GLY A 17 -8.57 3.47 -8.42
CA GLY A 17 -9.24 2.51 -7.54
C GLY A 17 -8.34 1.49 -6.84
N LYS A 18 -7.04 1.40 -7.13
CA LYS A 18 -6.12 0.46 -6.46
C LYS A 18 -6.10 0.63 -4.95
N THR A 19 -5.88 1.85 -4.47
CA THR A 19 -5.95 2.20 -3.03
C THR A 19 -7.36 1.93 -2.49
N THR A 20 -8.41 2.30 -3.22
CA THR A 20 -9.80 2.10 -2.81
C THR A 20 -10.14 0.62 -2.65
N ASN A 21 -9.66 -0.26 -3.53
CA ASN A 21 -9.77 -1.72 -3.36
C ASN A 21 -9.12 -2.21 -2.07
N ALA A 22 -7.91 -1.73 -1.78
CA ALA A 22 -7.20 -2.08 -0.54
C ALA A 22 -7.98 -1.59 0.70
N LEU A 23 -8.53 -0.37 0.65
CA LEU A 23 -9.37 0.19 1.73
C LEU A 23 -10.69 -0.59 1.87
N GLY A 24 -11.27 -1.08 0.77
CA GLY A 24 -12.45 -1.95 0.81
C GLY A 24 -12.20 -3.26 1.56
N LEU A 25 -11.04 -3.89 1.35
CA LEU A 25 -10.63 -5.08 2.12
C LEU A 25 -10.31 -4.71 3.59
N ALA A 26 -9.72 -3.54 3.83
CA ALA A 26 -9.51 -3.04 5.18
C ALA A 26 -10.84 -2.86 5.93
N LEU A 27 -11.85 -2.28 5.28
CA LEU A 27 -13.19 -2.13 5.85
C LEU A 27 -13.81 -3.49 6.22
N ARG A 28 -13.68 -4.52 5.37
CA ARG A 28 -14.14 -5.88 5.69
C ARG A 28 -13.45 -6.44 6.93
N CYS A 29 -12.11 -6.29 7.03
CA CYS A 29 -11.36 -6.71 8.21
C CYS A 29 -11.83 -6.00 9.49
N LEU A 30 -11.98 -4.68 9.41
CA LEU A 30 -12.44 -3.87 10.54
C LEU A 30 -13.86 -4.23 10.98
N GLY A 31 -14.78 -4.54 10.02
CA GLY A 31 -16.12 -5.01 10.30
C GLY A 31 -16.18 -6.34 11.08
N HIS A 32 -15.10 -7.14 10.99
CA HIS A 32 -14.92 -8.33 11.82
C HIS A 32 -14.13 -8.08 13.12
N GLY A 33 -13.83 -6.84 13.46
CA GLY A 33 -13.06 -6.47 14.65
C GLY A 33 -11.56 -6.75 14.56
N TYR A 34 -11.02 -7.04 13.36
CA TYR A 34 -9.61 -7.32 13.17
C TYR A 34 -8.77 -6.06 13.04
N LYS A 35 -7.49 -6.16 13.41
CA LYS A 35 -6.51 -5.08 13.24
C LYS A 35 -6.04 -4.97 11.80
N VAL A 36 -6.02 -3.73 11.31
CA VAL A 36 -5.51 -3.33 9.99
C VAL A 36 -4.40 -2.30 10.16
N VAL A 37 -3.31 -2.49 9.41
CA VAL A 37 -2.22 -1.52 9.33
C VAL A 37 -2.00 -1.14 7.87
N ILE A 38 -1.95 0.16 7.59
CA ILE A 38 -1.71 0.71 6.26
C ILE A 38 -0.42 1.52 6.27
N ILE A 39 0.50 1.19 5.38
CA ILE A 39 1.73 1.92 5.13
C ILE A 39 1.64 2.51 3.72
N GLN A 40 1.55 3.83 3.63
CA GLN A 40 1.46 4.56 2.36
C GLN A 40 2.83 5.12 1.97
N PHE A 41 3.39 4.58 0.90
CA PHE A 41 4.62 5.08 0.27
C PHE A 41 4.30 6.31 -0.57
N LEU A 42 5.21 7.27 -0.65
CA LEU A 42 5.11 8.47 -1.50
C LEU A 42 3.91 9.39 -1.20
N LYS A 43 3.08 9.06 -0.23
CA LYS A 43 1.92 9.87 0.19
C LYS A 43 2.23 10.68 1.43
N TRP A 44 1.73 11.91 1.49
CA TRP A 44 1.99 12.86 2.58
C TRP A 44 0.74 13.64 3.03
N TRP A 45 -0.32 13.62 2.24
CA TRP A 45 -1.48 14.47 2.46
C TRP A 45 -2.43 13.88 3.50
N LYS A 46 -2.41 14.47 4.69
CA LYS A 46 -3.17 13.99 5.86
C LYS A 46 -4.65 14.38 5.85
N ASN A 47 -5.10 15.11 4.82
CA ASN A 47 -6.51 15.51 4.70
C ASN A 47 -7.35 14.47 3.92
N THR A 48 -6.82 13.29 3.65
CA THR A 48 -7.59 12.21 3.03
C THR A 48 -8.49 11.50 4.05
N GLY A 49 -9.63 10.98 3.57
CA GLY A 49 -10.61 10.28 4.41
C GLY A 49 -10.00 9.09 5.16
N GLU A 50 -9.23 8.26 4.44
CA GLU A 50 -8.56 7.11 5.04
C GLU A 50 -7.55 7.50 6.13
N TYR A 51 -6.88 8.65 6.00
CA TYR A 51 -5.97 9.11 7.06
C TYR A 51 -6.72 9.64 8.28
N LYS A 52 -7.84 10.33 8.07
CA LYS A 52 -8.70 10.85 9.16
C LYS A 52 -9.37 9.71 9.94
N PHE A 53 -9.69 8.60 9.26
CA PHE A 53 -10.41 7.46 9.83
C PHE A 53 -9.73 6.84 11.06
N LYS A 54 -8.41 6.94 11.20
CA LYS A 54 -7.68 6.47 12.40
C LYS A 54 -8.14 7.09 13.72
N LYS A 55 -8.85 8.23 13.67
CA LYS A 55 -9.42 8.86 14.85
C LYS A 55 -10.76 8.21 15.27
N ILE A 56 -11.40 7.49 14.34
CA ILE A 56 -12.69 6.83 14.56
C ILE A 56 -12.47 5.45 15.17
N LEU A 57 -11.46 4.70 14.71
CA LEU A 57 -11.12 3.37 15.20
C LEU A 57 -9.62 3.29 15.59
N PRO A 58 -9.20 3.98 16.65
CA PRO A 58 -7.77 4.13 16.98
C PRO A 58 -7.09 2.82 17.39
N GLU A 59 -7.84 1.83 17.88
CA GLU A 59 -7.27 0.56 18.34
C GLU A 59 -7.05 -0.45 17.21
N ASN A 60 -7.94 -0.46 16.22
CA ASN A 60 -7.95 -1.47 15.17
C ASN A 60 -7.44 -0.96 13.81
N TYR A 61 -7.32 0.35 13.62
CA TYR A 61 -6.91 0.97 12.37
C TYR A 61 -5.69 1.87 12.55
N GLU A 62 -4.60 1.48 11.96
CA GLU A 62 -3.38 2.28 11.93
C GLU A 62 -3.03 2.65 10.49
N ILE A 63 -2.68 3.92 10.26
CA ILE A 63 -2.21 4.39 8.96
C ILE A 63 -1.01 5.32 9.12
N TYR A 64 0.01 5.09 8.31
CA TYR A 64 1.27 5.82 8.29
C TYR A 64 1.58 6.28 6.87
N GLN A 65 1.99 7.54 6.70
CA GLN A 65 2.35 8.11 5.41
C GLN A 65 3.84 8.47 5.38
N PHE A 66 4.51 8.06 4.30
CA PHE A 66 5.93 8.27 4.07
C PHE A 66 6.13 8.91 2.68
N GLY A 67 5.78 10.16 2.56
CA GLY A 67 5.97 10.96 1.37
C GLY A 67 6.41 12.38 1.72
N ARG A 68 7.04 13.04 0.77
CA ARG A 68 7.51 14.41 0.90
C ARG A 68 6.40 15.38 0.57
N LYS A 69 6.19 16.38 1.43
CA LYS A 69 5.22 17.46 1.16
C LYS A 69 5.57 18.17 -0.16
N GLY A 70 4.56 18.39 -1.00
CA GLY A 70 4.74 19.04 -2.29
C GLY A 70 5.34 18.13 -3.38
N TRP A 71 5.34 16.81 -3.18
CA TRP A 71 5.72 15.88 -4.22
C TRP A 71 4.81 16.06 -5.46
N LYS A 72 5.44 16.32 -6.61
CA LYS A 72 4.74 16.62 -7.87
C LYS A 72 4.99 15.55 -8.96
N GLY A 73 5.00 14.28 -8.55
CA GLY A 73 5.16 13.16 -9.48
C GLY A 73 6.59 12.67 -9.67
N LEU A 74 6.76 11.67 -10.54
CA LEU A 74 7.97 10.85 -10.67
C LEU A 74 9.21 11.60 -11.21
N LYS A 75 9.04 12.76 -11.82
CA LYS A 75 10.15 13.51 -12.46
C LYS A 75 11.11 14.19 -11.47
N ASN A 76 10.75 14.29 -10.18
CA ASN A 76 11.50 15.04 -9.18
C ASN A 76 11.83 14.19 -7.94
N LEU A 77 12.14 12.91 -8.15
CA LEU A 77 12.56 12.01 -7.07
C LEU A 77 13.95 12.40 -6.55
N THR A 78 14.13 12.31 -5.24
CA THR A 78 15.33 12.70 -4.52
C THR A 78 15.77 11.60 -3.56
N ASP A 79 16.99 11.73 -3.01
CA ASP A 79 17.45 10.85 -1.93
C ASP A 79 16.54 10.88 -0.70
N LYS A 80 15.83 12.00 -0.48
CA LYS A 80 14.83 12.11 0.59
C LYS A 80 13.64 11.17 0.35
N ASP A 81 13.20 11.01 -0.89
CA ASP A 81 12.11 10.07 -1.23
C ASP A 81 12.56 8.63 -1.00
N ARG A 82 13.82 8.31 -1.33
CA ARG A 82 14.43 7.01 -1.03
C ARG A 82 14.50 6.74 0.47
N GLU A 83 14.96 7.71 1.25
CA GLU A 83 14.99 7.61 2.72
C GLU A 83 13.61 7.35 3.32
N LEU A 84 12.58 8.08 2.84
CA LEU A 84 11.21 7.90 3.29
C LEU A 84 10.64 6.52 2.92
N CYS A 85 10.91 6.03 1.70
CA CYS A 85 10.52 4.68 1.31
C CYS A 85 11.19 3.60 2.17
N ARG A 86 12.47 3.76 2.52
CA ARG A 86 13.15 2.86 3.47
C ARG A 86 12.53 2.89 4.86
N LYS A 87 12.18 4.08 5.37
CA LYS A 87 11.45 4.22 6.64
C LYS A 87 10.09 3.52 6.59
N ALA A 88 9.37 3.65 5.47
CA ALA A 88 8.10 2.96 5.25
C ALA A 88 8.27 1.43 5.29
N LEU A 89 9.26 0.88 4.59
CA LEU A 89 9.55 -0.55 4.59
C LEU A 89 9.95 -1.05 5.99
N ASN A 90 10.77 -0.30 6.72
CA ASN A 90 11.14 -0.64 8.09
C ASN A 90 9.92 -0.61 9.03
N MET A 91 9.01 0.35 8.85
CA MET A 91 7.73 0.38 9.58
C MET A 91 6.88 -0.83 9.25
N ALA A 92 6.78 -1.21 7.96
CA ALA A 92 6.05 -2.41 7.54
C ALA A 92 6.62 -3.68 8.19
N LYS A 93 7.95 -3.85 8.19
CA LYS A 93 8.64 -4.96 8.86
C LYS A 93 8.36 -5.00 10.36
N LYS A 94 8.36 -3.83 11.02
CA LYS A 94 8.01 -3.72 12.45
C LYS A 94 6.55 -4.12 12.69
N LYS A 95 5.62 -3.57 11.90
CA LYS A 95 4.18 -3.80 12.07
C LYS A 95 3.74 -5.23 11.73
N ALA A 96 4.39 -5.87 10.78
CA ALA A 96 4.13 -7.28 10.48
C ALA A 96 4.36 -8.20 11.70
N LYS A 97 5.35 -7.88 12.55
CA LYS A 97 5.62 -8.62 13.80
C LYS A 97 4.49 -8.52 14.83
N GLU A 98 3.66 -7.47 14.75
CA GLU A 98 2.47 -7.31 15.59
C GLU A 98 1.29 -8.17 15.12
N ARG A 99 1.45 -8.91 14.01
CA ARG A 99 0.49 -9.84 13.41
C ARG A 99 -0.91 -9.22 13.16
N PRO A 100 -1.00 -8.03 12.51
CA PRO A 100 -2.30 -7.53 12.10
C PRO A 100 -2.96 -8.53 11.13
N LYS A 101 -4.28 -8.57 11.08
CA LYS A 101 -4.98 -9.42 10.12
C LYS A 101 -4.72 -8.99 8.68
N LEU A 102 -4.55 -7.68 8.46
CA LEU A 102 -4.27 -7.08 7.17
C LEU A 102 -3.16 -6.03 7.28
N LEU A 103 -2.14 -6.17 6.45
CA LEU A 103 -1.10 -5.19 6.21
C LEU A 103 -1.20 -4.68 4.78
N VAL A 104 -1.44 -3.39 4.60
CA VAL A 104 -1.49 -2.74 3.29
C VAL A 104 -0.20 -1.96 3.05
N LEU A 105 0.47 -2.24 1.94
CA LEU A 105 1.64 -1.52 1.43
C LEU A 105 1.20 -0.72 0.19
N ASP A 106 0.64 0.45 0.44
CA ASP A 106 0.02 1.28 -0.60
C ASP A 106 1.07 2.11 -1.34
N GLU A 107 1.07 2.04 -2.68
CA GLU A 107 2.06 2.61 -3.62
C GLU A 107 3.46 1.97 -3.55
N ILE A 108 3.61 0.77 -2.98
CA ILE A 108 4.91 0.08 -2.97
C ILE A 108 5.37 -0.32 -4.37
N ASN A 109 4.45 -0.71 -5.27
CA ASN A 109 4.77 -1.07 -6.64
C ASN A 109 5.46 0.10 -7.36
N LEU A 110 4.94 1.32 -7.16
CA LEU A 110 5.51 2.53 -7.73
C LEU A 110 6.88 2.87 -7.11
N ALA A 111 7.05 2.66 -5.81
CA ALA A 111 8.34 2.86 -5.14
C ALA A 111 9.41 1.90 -5.68
N LEU A 112 9.03 0.67 -6.05
CA LEU A 112 9.90 -0.33 -6.68
C LEU A 112 10.20 0.05 -8.14
N ASP A 113 9.19 0.39 -8.94
CA ASP A 113 9.37 0.85 -10.33
C ASP A 113 10.34 2.04 -10.43
N CYS A 114 10.23 2.97 -9.48
CA CYS A 114 11.12 4.12 -9.37
C CYS A 114 12.49 3.80 -8.74
N LYS A 115 12.80 2.54 -8.45
CA LYS A 115 14.07 2.09 -7.84
C LYS A 115 14.41 2.80 -6.52
N LEU A 116 13.38 3.19 -5.76
CA LEU A 116 13.53 3.75 -4.41
C LEU A 116 13.73 2.66 -3.35
N LEU A 117 13.30 1.44 -3.67
CA LEU A 117 13.50 0.22 -2.89
C LEU A 117 14.12 -0.87 -3.77
N ASP A 118 14.78 -1.81 -3.14
CA ASP A 118 15.26 -3.04 -3.78
C ASP A 118 14.18 -4.11 -3.77
N ILE A 119 13.95 -4.75 -4.92
CA ILE A 119 12.90 -5.77 -5.08
C ILE A 119 13.20 -7.03 -4.27
N GLY A 120 14.47 -7.43 -4.20
CA GLY A 120 14.91 -8.59 -3.42
C GLY A 120 14.62 -8.38 -1.95
N GLU A 121 14.93 -7.19 -1.41
CA GLU A 121 14.65 -6.84 0.00
C GLU A 121 13.14 -6.90 0.32
N VAL A 122 12.29 -6.45 -0.61
CA VAL A 122 10.83 -6.49 -0.42
C VAL A 122 10.32 -7.93 -0.46
N ILE A 123 10.75 -8.74 -1.44
CA ILE A 123 10.35 -10.16 -1.54
C ILE A 123 10.81 -10.94 -0.30
N ASP A 124 12.04 -10.73 0.15
CA ASP A 124 12.56 -11.40 1.35
C ASP A 124 11.77 -11.00 2.60
N PHE A 125 11.37 -9.74 2.73
CA PHE A 125 10.45 -9.33 3.77
C PHE A 125 9.09 -10.05 3.67
N LEU A 126 8.49 -10.09 2.48
CA LEU A 126 7.19 -10.73 2.28
C LEU A 126 7.18 -12.23 2.61
N LYS A 127 8.31 -12.94 2.38
CA LYS A 127 8.49 -14.35 2.80
C LYS A 127 8.43 -14.52 4.32
N THR A 128 8.78 -13.48 5.09
CA THR A 128 8.82 -13.54 6.56
C THR A 128 7.54 -13.07 7.24
N VAL A 129 6.54 -12.63 6.47
CA VAL A 129 5.27 -12.16 7.04
C VAL A 129 4.53 -13.33 7.70
N PRO A 130 4.08 -13.17 8.96
CA PRO A 130 3.34 -14.23 9.65
C PRO A 130 2.12 -14.71 8.87
N LYS A 131 1.83 -16.02 8.91
CA LYS A 131 0.71 -16.64 8.17
C LYS A 131 -0.67 -16.07 8.51
N GLU A 132 -0.82 -15.47 9.69
CA GLU A 132 -2.06 -14.82 10.12
C GLU A 132 -2.29 -13.45 9.47
N THR A 133 -1.23 -12.86 8.87
CA THR A 133 -1.26 -11.52 8.27
C THR A 133 -1.34 -11.63 6.75
N ASN A 134 -2.45 -11.20 6.18
CA ASN A 134 -2.56 -11.04 4.74
C ASN A 134 -1.96 -9.69 4.32
N VAL A 135 -1.33 -9.63 3.15
CA VAL A 135 -0.69 -8.42 2.65
C VAL A 135 -1.35 -7.96 1.36
N ILE A 136 -1.59 -6.67 1.25
CA ILE A 136 -2.02 -6.03 0.00
C ILE A 136 -0.91 -5.11 -0.48
N LEU A 137 -0.51 -5.29 -1.73
CA LEU A 137 0.44 -4.44 -2.43
C LEU A 137 -0.32 -3.64 -3.47
N THR A 138 -0.13 -2.32 -3.52
CA THR A 138 -0.76 -1.49 -4.54
C THR A 138 0.24 -0.62 -5.28
N GLY A 139 -0.17 -0.11 -6.42
CA GLY A 139 0.57 0.87 -7.20
C GLY A 139 0.65 0.51 -8.68
N ARG A 140 1.00 1.50 -9.49
CA ARG A 140 1.22 1.31 -10.93
C ARG A 140 2.50 0.52 -11.16
N ARG A 141 2.60 -0.13 -12.33
CA ARG A 141 3.83 -0.74 -12.84
C ARG A 141 4.51 -1.69 -11.86
N ALA A 142 3.75 -2.65 -11.32
CA ALA A 142 4.33 -3.66 -10.47
C ALA A 142 5.46 -4.41 -11.19
N PRO A 143 6.64 -4.59 -10.57
CA PRO A 143 7.71 -5.41 -11.13
C PRO A 143 7.25 -6.84 -11.38
N GLN A 144 7.78 -7.46 -12.44
CA GLN A 144 7.40 -8.81 -12.85
C GLN A 144 7.68 -9.85 -11.76
N GLU A 145 8.76 -9.68 -11.01
CA GLU A 145 9.13 -10.54 -9.90
C GLU A 145 8.07 -10.50 -8.79
N LEU A 146 7.49 -9.33 -8.53
CA LEU A 146 6.44 -9.19 -7.53
C LEU A 146 5.12 -9.80 -8.00
N ILE A 147 4.80 -9.66 -9.31
CA ILE A 147 3.65 -10.30 -9.94
C ILE A 147 3.75 -11.83 -9.83
N GLN A 148 4.93 -12.40 -10.07
CA GLN A 148 5.16 -13.84 -9.95
C GLN A 148 5.13 -14.34 -8.51
N PHE A 149 5.48 -13.49 -7.56
CA PHE A 149 5.51 -13.84 -6.13
C PHE A 149 4.14 -13.77 -5.46
N ALA A 150 3.26 -12.87 -5.92
CA ALA A 150 1.93 -12.67 -5.32
C ALA A 150 0.99 -13.85 -5.59
N ASP A 151 0.08 -14.13 -4.65
CA ASP A 151 -0.93 -15.21 -4.78
C ASP A 151 -2.12 -14.74 -5.62
N PHE A 152 -2.51 -13.47 -5.51
CA PHE A 152 -3.58 -12.84 -6.31
C PHE A 152 -3.06 -11.57 -6.96
N VAL A 153 -3.25 -11.47 -8.26
CA VAL A 153 -2.87 -10.29 -9.04
C VAL A 153 -4.09 -9.77 -9.79
N ASN A 154 -4.38 -8.48 -9.59
CA ASN A 154 -5.46 -7.79 -10.27
C ASN A 154 -4.89 -6.55 -10.98
N GLU A 155 -5.23 -6.40 -12.24
CA GLU A 155 -4.93 -5.19 -13.00
C GLU A 155 -6.17 -4.29 -13.06
N VAL A 156 -5.98 -3.02 -12.71
CA VAL A 156 -7.01 -1.98 -12.79
C VAL A 156 -6.74 -1.11 -14.00
N ILE A 157 -7.67 -1.10 -14.94
CA ILE A 157 -7.58 -0.34 -16.18
C ILE A 157 -8.69 0.71 -16.26
N ASP A 158 -8.38 1.88 -16.81
CA ASP A 158 -9.36 2.89 -17.11
C ASP A 158 -9.97 2.59 -18.49
N ILE A 159 -11.23 2.21 -18.51
CA ILE A 159 -12.01 2.09 -19.77
C ILE A 159 -12.39 3.49 -20.28
N LYS A 160 -12.69 4.40 -19.35
CA LYS A 160 -12.97 5.81 -19.62
C LYS A 160 -12.55 6.65 -18.43
N HIS A 161 -11.84 7.72 -18.67
CA HIS A 161 -11.38 8.66 -17.66
C HIS A 161 -11.68 10.09 -18.13
N PRO A 162 -12.17 11.01 -17.28
CA PRO A 162 -12.36 12.41 -17.67
C PRO A 162 -10.99 13.10 -17.79
N ASP A 163 -10.92 14.11 -18.67
CA ASP A 163 -9.70 14.92 -18.83
C ASP A 163 -9.37 15.70 -17.55
N GLU A 164 -10.40 16.17 -16.85
CA GLU A 164 -10.29 16.83 -15.56
C GLU A 164 -10.92 15.97 -14.46
N ILE A 165 -10.12 15.58 -13.47
CA ILE A 165 -10.61 14.81 -12.31
C ILE A 165 -11.25 15.79 -11.33
N PRO A 166 -12.54 15.66 -11.00
CA PRO A 166 -13.17 16.48 -9.98
C PRO A 166 -12.55 16.18 -8.61
N THR A 167 -12.30 17.21 -7.82
CA THR A 167 -11.76 17.05 -6.46
C THR A 167 -12.91 17.09 -5.46
N VAL A 168 -13.55 15.95 -5.24
CA VAL A 168 -14.72 15.82 -4.34
C VAL A 168 -14.29 15.18 -3.02
N GLU A 169 -14.53 15.89 -1.91
CA GLU A 169 -14.24 15.37 -0.57
C GLU A 169 -15.08 14.11 -0.29
N GLY A 170 -14.43 13.10 0.29
CA GLY A 170 -15.06 11.81 0.58
C GLY A 170 -15.14 10.86 -0.62
N ILE A 171 -14.76 11.31 -1.83
CA ILE A 171 -14.72 10.47 -3.05
C ILE A 171 -13.28 10.36 -3.56
N GLN A 172 -12.64 11.48 -3.89
CA GLN A 172 -11.25 11.50 -4.34
C GLN A 172 -10.23 11.62 -3.20
N TYR A 173 -10.65 12.11 -2.01
CA TYR A 173 -9.77 12.21 -0.84
C TYR A 173 -10.53 12.15 0.50
#